data_4e49b14ec3bdfbdda7292db3172b1b79
#
_entry.id   4e49b14ec3bdfbdda7292db3172b1b79
#
_cell.length_a   1.000
_cell.length_b   1.000
_cell.length_c   1.000
_cell.angle_alpha   90.00
_cell.angle_beta   90.00
_cell.angle_gamma   90.00
#
_symmetry.space_group_name_H-M   'P 1'
#
loop_
_entity.id
_entity.type
_entity.pdbx_description
1 polymer ?
#
loop_
_entity_poly.entity_id
_entity_poly.type
_entity_poly.pdbx_seq_one_letter_code
_entity_poly.pdbx_strand_id
1 'polypeptide(L)'
;GEGDNSGQSDVAKAKKRVRDPAEPKKPLSSFMLFLAEMKDEVKREQPSLDSRDVSREVGRRWGLLEREEKEVYQKRYSDLLVAYKVDIAAYRVSKETETVADAAE
;
A
#
# COMPACT_ATOMS: atom_id res chain seq x y z
N GLY A 1 -12.89 -28.74 3.83
CA GLY A 1 -12.98 -27.58 4.16
C GLY A 1 -11.72 -27.07 4.14
N GLU A 2 -11.13 -27.31 3.22
CA GLU A 2 -10.06 -26.87 3.20
C GLU A 2 -10.00 -25.48 3.05
N GLY A 3 -10.82 -24.89 2.47
CA GLY A 3 -10.76 -23.49 2.39
C GLY A 3 -10.69 -22.84 3.72
N ASP A 4 -11.15 -23.51 4.68
CA ASP A 4 -11.19 -22.90 5.96
C ASP A 4 -9.84 -22.60 6.46
N ASN A 5 -8.86 -23.42 6.13
CA ASN A 5 -7.62 -23.19 6.62
C ASN A 5 -7.05 -21.88 6.32
N SER A 6 -7.10 -21.49 5.10
CA SER A 6 -6.50 -20.26 4.75
C SER A 6 -7.23 -19.10 5.36
N GLY A 7 -8.49 -19.17 5.42
CA GLY A 7 -9.25 -18.10 6.02
C GLY A 7 -8.87 -17.89 7.46
N GLN A 8 -8.68 -18.95 8.15
CA GLN A 8 -8.38 -18.84 9.54
C GLN A 8 -7.04 -18.19 9.76
N SER A 9 -6.09 -18.56 8.99
CA SER A 9 -4.79 -17.98 9.13
C SER A 9 -4.81 -16.49 8.92
N ASP A 10 -5.49 -16.07 7.91
CA ASP A 10 -5.55 -14.66 7.59
C ASP A 10 -6.19 -13.87 8.69
N VAL A 11 -7.25 -14.40 9.24
CA VAL A 11 -7.93 -13.69 10.29
C VAL A 11 -7.03 -13.54 11.51
N ALA A 12 -6.30 -14.55 11.84
CA ALA A 12 -5.41 -14.49 12.98
C ALA A 12 -4.35 -13.44 12.76
N LYS A 13 -3.80 -13.37 11.57
CA LYS A 13 -2.81 -12.37 11.30
C LYS A 13 -3.38 -10.99 11.45
N ALA A 14 -4.56 -10.77 10.94
CA ALA A 14 -5.17 -9.47 11.02
C ALA A 14 -5.31 -9.01 12.44
N LYS A 15 -5.70 -9.89 13.30
CA LYS A 15 -5.87 -9.52 14.69
C LYS A 15 -4.59 -9.14 15.35
N LYS A 16 -3.52 -9.84 15.05
CA LYS A 16 -2.28 -9.58 15.69
C LYS A 16 -1.64 -8.30 15.24
N ARG A 17 -1.95 -7.87 14.06
CA ARG A 17 -1.26 -6.73 13.51
C ARG A 17 -2.03 -5.44 13.68
N VAL A 18 -2.32 -5.12 14.89
CA VAL A 18 -2.93 -3.83 15.16
C VAL A 18 -1.87 -2.78 15.00
N ARG A 19 -2.06 -1.90 14.05
CA ARG A 19 -1.06 -0.91 13.75
C ARG A 19 -1.23 0.34 14.60
N ASP A 20 -0.12 0.84 15.11
CA ASP A 20 -0.10 2.08 15.84
C ASP A 20 -0.48 3.21 14.88
N PRO A 21 -1.47 4.05 15.21
CA PRO A 21 -1.86 5.14 14.31
C PRO A 21 -0.73 6.09 13.99
N ALA A 22 0.27 6.19 14.84
CA ALA A 22 1.39 7.09 14.59
C ALA A 22 2.41 6.47 13.64
N GLU A 23 2.31 5.18 13.38
CA GLU A 23 3.29 4.52 12.54
C GLU A 23 3.07 4.88 11.07
N PRO A 24 4.11 5.34 10.38
CA PRO A 24 3.96 5.66 8.96
C PRO A 24 3.61 4.43 8.14
N LYS A 25 2.82 4.61 7.12
CA LYS A 25 2.42 3.52 6.25
C LYS A 25 3.32 3.48 5.03
N LYS A 26 3.62 2.29 4.55
CA LYS A 26 4.40 2.14 3.34
C LYS A 26 3.67 2.77 2.17
N PRO A 27 4.41 3.42 1.27
CA PRO A 27 3.78 4.01 0.10
C PRO A 27 3.31 2.93 -0.87
N LEU A 28 2.39 3.29 -1.73
CA LEU A 28 1.93 2.40 -2.77
C LEU A 28 3.03 2.23 -3.81
N SER A 29 3.11 1.03 -4.38
CA SER A 29 4.08 0.78 -5.44
C SER A 29 3.70 1.55 -6.70
N SER A 30 4.58 1.55 -7.70
CA SER A 30 4.32 2.28 -8.92
C SER A 30 3.01 1.83 -9.57
N PHE A 31 2.79 0.53 -9.66
CA PHE A 31 1.55 0.03 -10.23
C PHE A 31 0.35 0.46 -9.41
N MET A 32 0.47 0.40 -8.09
CA MET A 32 -0.65 0.76 -7.23
C MET A 32 -0.98 2.25 -7.32
N LEU A 33 0.02 3.09 -7.54
CA LEU A 33 -0.23 4.50 -7.78
C LEU A 33 -1.05 4.70 -9.05
N PHE A 34 -0.69 3.96 -10.09
CA PHE A 34 -1.41 4.01 -11.34
C PHE A 34 -2.84 3.49 -11.14
N LEU A 35 -2.99 2.42 -10.40
CA LEU A 35 -4.30 1.84 -10.13
C LEU A 35 -5.18 2.85 -9.40
N ALA A 36 -4.65 3.52 -8.40
CA ALA A 36 -5.44 4.48 -7.64
C ALA A 36 -5.94 5.62 -8.52
N GLU A 37 -5.13 6.05 -9.46
CA GLU A 37 -5.54 7.12 -10.37
C GLU A 37 -6.54 6.65 -11.42
N MET A 38 -6.30 5.49 -11.98
CA MET A 38 -7.09 5.02 -13.11
C MET A 38 -8.40 4.35 -12.71
N LYS A 39 -8.47 3.89 -11.49
CA LYS A 39 -9.66 3.20 -11.03
C LYS A 39 -10.92 4.05 -11.19
N ASP A 40 -10.84 5.31 -10.79
CA ASP A 40 -11.99 6.20 -10.93
C ASP A 40 -12.30 6.49 -12.38
N GLU A 41 -11.26 6.63 -13.18
CA GLU A 41 -11.41 6.88 -14.60
C GLU A 41 -12.12 5.73 -15.29
N VAL A 42 -11.69 4.51 -15.01
CA VAL A 42 -12.30 3.33 -15.59
C VAL A 42 -13.75 3.20 -15.16
N LYS A 43 -14.03 3.47 -13.91
CA LYS A 43 -15.41 3.40 -13.43
C LYS A 43 -16.29 4.44 -14.07
N ARG A 44 -15.74 5.59 -14.38
CA ARG A 44 -16.49 6.64 -15.03
C ARG A 44 -16.81 6.23 -16.47
N GLU A 45 -15.84 5.61 -17.15
CA GLU A 45 -16.03 5.16 -18.52
C GLU A 45 -16.95 3.95 -18.60
N GLN A 46 -16.85 3.06 -17.64
CA GLN A 46 -17.60 1.80 -17.66
C GLN A 46 -18.19 1.53 -16.28
N PRO A 47 -19.28 2.20 -15.95
CA PRO A 47 -19.85 2.09 -14.59
C PRO A 47 -20.34 0.69 -14.24
N SER A 48 -20.55 -0.15 -15.22
CA SER A 48 -21.06 -1.49 -14.96
C SER A 48 -19.99 -2.46 -14.48
N LEU A 49 -18.72 -2.10 -14.57
CA LEU A 49 -17.67 -3.01 -14.14
C LEU A 49 -17.59 -3.07 -12.62
N ASP A 50 -17.35 -4.27 -12.09
CA ASP A 50 -17.16 -4.42 -10.66
C ASP A 50 -15.68 -4.17 -10.34
N SER A 51 -15.34 -4.23 -9.06
CA SER A 51 -13.96 -3.92 -8.61
C SER A 51 -12.93 -4.79 -9.27
N ARG A 52 -13.23 -6.06 -9.42
CA ARG A 52 -12.29 -7.00 -10.01
C ARG A 52 -12.02 -6.66 -11.47
N ASP A 53 -13.09 -6.36 -12.21
CA ASP A 53 -12.95 -6.02 -13.61
C ASP A 53 -12.25 -4.69 -13.79
N VAL A 54 -12.49 -3.74 -12.88
CA VAL A 54 -11.79 -2.47 -12.93
C VAL A 54 -10.29 -2.69 -12.75
N SER A 55 -9.91 -3.53 -11.78
CA SER A 55 -8.50 -3.83 -11.55
C SER A 55 -7.87 -4.50 -12.77
N ARG A 56 -8.60 -5.38 -13.40
CA ARG A 56 -8.12 -6.07 -14.58
C ARG A 56 -7.88 -5.09 -15.72
N GLU A 57 -8.80 -4.18 -15.91
CA GLU A 57 -8.67 -3.18 -16.95
C GLU A 57 -7.50 -2.24 -16.68
N VAL A 58 -7.30 -1.86 -15.44
CA VAL A 58 -6.16 -1.02 -15.08
C VAL A 58 -4.85 -1.76 -15.34
N GLY A 59 -4.80 -3.05 -15.01
CA GLY A 59 -3.62 -3.86 -15.29
C GLY A 59 -3.31 -3.93 -16.77
N ARG A 60 -4.35 -4.05 -17.59
CA ARG A 60 -4.18 -4.06 -19.02
C ARG A 60 -3.59 -2.74 -19.51
N ARG A 61 -4.11 -1.64 -19.02
CA ARG A 61 -3.63 -0.31 -19.41
C ARG A 61 -2.19 -0.09 -18.95
N TRP A 62 -1.85 -0.60 -17.78
CA TRP A 62 -0.48 -0.48 -17.28
C TRP A 62 0.48 -1.18 -18.23
N GLY A 63 0.10 -2.35 -18.73
CA GLY A 63 0.94 -3.08 -19.67
C GLY A 63 1.11 -2.38 -20.99
N LEU A 64 0.18 -1.48 -21.33
CA LEU A 64 0.26 -0.75 -22.58
C LEU A 64 1.04 0.56 -22.47
N LEU A 65 1.37 0.97 -21.24
CA LEU A 65 2.13 2.20 -21.06
C LEU A 65 3.54 2.05 -21.60
N GLU A 66 4.06 3.13 -22.11
CA GLU A 66 5.42 3.14 -22.56
C GLU A 66 6.36 3.29 -21.39
N ARG A 67 7.62 2.96 -21.62
CA ARG A 67 8.60 2.98 -20.55
C ARG A 67 8.63 4.34 -19.85
N GLU A 68 8.60 5.41 -20.60
CA GLU A 68 8.67 6.74 -20.01
C GLU A 68 7.52 7.02 -19.10
N GLU A 69 6.34 6.53 -19.46
CA GLU A 69 5.18 6.74 -18.62
C GLU A 69 5.28 5.94 -17.34
N LYS A 70 5.75 4.70 -17.44
CA LYS A 70 5.94 3.88 -16.26
C LYS A 70 6.99 4.49 -15.34
N GLU A 71 8.01 5.10 -15.93
CA GLU A 71 9.07 5.71 -15.13
C GLU A 71 8.55 6.86 -14.29
N VAL A 72 7.55 7.56 -14.76
CA VAL A 72 6.95 8.63 -13.97
C VAL A 72 6.40 8.07 -12.66
N TYR A 73 5.70 6.95 -12.75
CA TYR A 73 5.14 6.33 -11.56
C TYR A 73 6.22 5.70 -10.69
N GLN A 74 7.26 5.17 -11.30
CA GLN A 74 8.37 4.62 -10.55
C GLN A 74 9.11 5.71 -9.79
N LYS A 75 9.26 6.88 -10.39
CA LYS A 75 9.89 7.98 -9.71
C LYS A 75 9.03 8.48 -8.55
N ARG A 76 7.72 8.54 -8.75
CA ARG A 76 6.82 8.92 -7.66
C ARG A 76 6.95 7.96 -6.50
N TYR A 77 6.99 6.67 -6.80
CA TYR A 77 7.13 5.67 -5.76
C TYR A 77 8.48 5.82 -5.05
N SER A 78 9.54 6.05 -5.81
CA SER A 78 10.86 6.22 -5.23
C SER A 78 10.89 7.41 -4.29
N ASP A 79 10.29 8.52 -4.68
CA ASP A 79 10.24 9.71 -3.85
C ASP A 79 9.43 9.47 -2.58
N LEU A 80 8.32 8.78 -2.72
CA LEU A 80 7.50 8.43 -1.57
C LEU A 80 8.22 7.47 -0.64
N LEU A 81 9.00 6.57 -1.20
CA LEU A 81 9.74 5.61 -0.41
C LEU A 81 10.82 6.30 0.41
N VAL A 82 11.49 7.29 -0.17
CA VAL A 82 12.48 8.07 0.57
C VAL A 82 11.82 8.76 1.74
N ALA A 83 10.67 9.39 1.52
CA ALA A 83 9.95 10.05 2.58
C ALA A 83 9.52 9.06 3.66
N TYR A 84 9.08 7.89 3.23
CA TYR A 84 8.66 6.86 4.18
C TYR A 84 9.85 6.41 5.04
N LYS A 85 11.01 6.25 4.44
CA LYS A 85 12.18 5.80 5.19
C LYS A 85 12.57 6.81 6.26
N VAL A 86 12.45 8.08 5.95
CA VAL A 86 12.72 9.14 6.94
C VAL A 86 11.68 9.08 8.06
N ASP A 87 10.43 8.96 7.68
CA ASP A 87 9.34 8.95 8.64
C ASP A 87 9.41 7.72 9.55
N ILE A 88 9.70 6.56 8.99
CA ILE A 88 9.74 5.34 9.79
C ILE A 88 10.96 5.35 10.72
N ALA A 89 12.05 5.94 10.28
CA ALA A 89 13.23 6.05 11.14
C ALA A 89 12.92 6.95 12.33
N ALA A 90 12.25 8.06 12.08
CA ALA A 90 11.86 8.97 13.17
C ALA A 90 10.89 8.28 14.11
N TYR A 91 9.96 7.51 13.57
CA TYR A 91 9.00 6.81 14.40
C TYR A 91 9.71 5.79 15.29
N ARG A 92 10.67 5.06 14.75
CA ARG A 92 11.40 4.06 15.52
C ARG A 92 12.18 4.69 16.65
N VAL A 93 12.83 5.80 16.39
CA VAL A 93 13.56 6.51 17.42
C VAL A 93 12.61 6.96 18.52
N SER A 94 11.47 7.48 18.13
CA SER A 94 10.46 7.93 19.09
C SER A 94 9.98 6.78 19.96
N LYS A 95 9.76 5.62 19.37
CA LYS A 95 9.31 4.47 20.14
C LYS A 95 10.38 3.94 21.07
N GLU A 96 11.62 3.98 20.64
CA GLU A 96 12.72 3.55 21.49
C GLU A 96 12.85 4.46 22.68
N THR A 97 12.70 5.75 22.48
CA THR A 97 12.78 6.71 23.55
C THR A 97 11.66 6.47 24.56
N GLU A 98 10.45 6.20 24.06
CA GLU A 98 9.35 5.91 24.94
C GLU A 98 9.62 4.67 25.78
N THR A 99 10.13 3.65 25.14
CA THR A 99 10.39 2.38 25.81
C THR A 99 11.45 2.56 26.89
N VAL A 100 12.49 3.32 26.59
CA VAL A 100 13.54 3.56 27.55
C VAL A 100 13.01 4.36 28.74
N ALA A 101 12.20 5.35 28.47
CA ALA A 101 11.60 6.13 29.52
C ALA A 101 10.74 5.29 30.43
N ASP A 102 9.97 4.41 29.86
CA ASP A 102 9.13 3.52 30.64
C ASP A 102 9.98 2.59 31.50
N ALA A 103 11.04 2.07 30.93
CA ALA A 103 11.90 1.16 31.64
C ALA A 103 12.61 1.86 32.79
N ALA A 104 12.91 3.11 32.65
CA ALA A 104 13.58 3.85 33.69
C ALA A 104 12.73 4.02 34.93
N GLU A 105 11.43 3.96 34.74
CA GLU A 105 10.54 4.07 35.87
C GLU A 105 10.32 2.75 36.55
#